data_60458da4392f1ee4c69a51aad739c657
#
_entry.id   60458da4392f1ee4c69a51aad739c657
#
_cell.length_a   1.000
_cell.length_b   1.000
_cell.length_c   1.000
_cell.angle_alpha   90.00
_cell.angle_beta   90.00
_cell.angle_gamma   90.00
#
_symmetry.space_group_name_H-M   'P 1'
#
loop_
_entity.id
_entity.type
_entity.pdbx_description
1 polymer ?
#
loop_
_entity_poly.entity_id
_entity_poly.type
_entity_poly.pdbx_seq_one_letter_code
_entity_poly.pdbx_strand_id
1 'polypeptide(L)'
;RSDNSTSLLWGAPSAQLGNYPDRYNLAASMSYITGSHSMKVGFQDSFGPYRRYNNANADLYQVYNNGTAVNVDVLNTPLNVEEYLDANLGIYAQDQWRINKLTVNYGVRFDYVRQHVVGQPAMFGRFASIVASEDKYLPTWSNWSPRTSVVYDVFGNGKTAVRAGFNKYVTAATTGFAQLYNPTALSTQRLVWNDLNGDDIAQGERGCPFGTA
;
A
#
# COMPACT_ATOMS: atom_id res chain seq x y z
N ARG A 1 27.02 6.59 0.69
CA ARG A 1 27.54 7.73 1.47
C ARG A 1 26.68 8.94 1.22
N SER A 2 26.42 9.72 2.27
CA SER A 2 25.67 10.98 2.17
C SER A 2 26.31 12.04 3.05
N ASP A 3 26.25 13.30 2.62
CA ASP A 3 26.66 14.46 3.42
C ASP A 3 25.43 15.34 3.74
N ASN A 4 25.17 15.51 5.03
CA ASN A 4 23.98 16.24 5.51
C ASN A 4 24.05 17.75 5.24
N SER A 5 25.25 18.34 5.21
CA SER A 5 25.41 19.79 5.01
C SER A 5 25.29 20.19 3.55
N THR A 6 25.78 19.34 2.65
CA THR A 6 25.81 19.61 1.21
C THR A 6 24.71 18.91 0.44
N SER A 7 23.98 17.97 1.08
CA SER A 7 23.04 17.06 0.46
C SER A 7 23.65 16.21 -0.67
N LEU A 8 24.97 16.06 -0.66
CA LEU A 8 25.69 15.27 -1.65
C LEU A 8 25.57 13.79 -1.35
N LEU A 9 25.31 13.00 -2.39
CA LEU A 9 25.32 11.54 -2.36
C LEU A 9 26.45 11.07 -3.30
N TRP A 10 27.29 10.12 -2.83
CA TRP A 10 28.35 9.56 -3.66
C TRP A 10 28.65 8.10 -3.32
N GLY A 11 29.38 7.45 -4.21
CA GLY A 11 29.65 6.02 -4.14
C GLY A 11 28.53 5.17 -4.70
N ALA A 12 28.36 3.97 -4.18
CA ALA A 12 27.29 3.08 -4.58
C ALA A 12 25.93 3.58 -4.03
N PRO A 13 24.81 3.26 -4.69
CA PRO A 13 23.47 3.51 -4.13
C PRO A 13 23.37 2.96 -2.71
N SER A 14 22.67 3.70 -1.84
CA SER A 14 22.51 3.30 -0.43
C SER A 14 21.78 1.97 -0.28
N ALA A 15 20.80 1.71 -1.14
CA ALA A 15 20.04 0.47 -1.14
C ALA A 15 19.53 0.15 -2.55
N GLN A 16 19.35 -1.13 -2.81
CA GLN A 16 18.59 -1.64 -3.92
C GLN A 16 17.16 -1.92 -3.41
N LEU A 17 16.19 -1.19 -3.95
CA LEU A 17 14.79 -1.32 -3.60
C LEU A 17 14.05 -1.93 -4.78
N GLY A 18 13.39 -3.05 -4.56
CA GLY A 18 12.49 -3.67 -5.53
C GLY A 18 11.06 -3.67 -5.01
N ASN A 19 10.11 -3.24 -5.83
CA ASN A 19 8.68 -3.31 -5.56
C ASN A 19 8.02 -4.07 -6.71
N TYR A 20 7.39 -5.17 -6.39
CA TYR A 20 6.81 -6.11 -7.37
C TYR A 20 5.33 -6.33 -7.02
N PRO A 21 4.44 -5.42 -7.46
CA PRO A 21 3.00 -5.59 -7.31
C PRO A 21 2.45 -6.46 -8.44
N ASP A 22 1.91 -7.62 -8.10
CA ASP A 22 1.10 -8.40 -9.03
C ASP A 22 -0.36 -8.24 -8.64
N ARG A 23 -1.19 -7.75 -9.55
CA ARG A 23 -2.61 -7.57 -9.30
C ARG A 23 -3.45 -8.18 -10.40
N TYR A 24 -4.29 -9.11 -10.01
CA TYR A 24 -5.30 -9.72 -10.85
C TYR A 24 -6.64 -9.02 -10.64
N ASN A 25 -7.34 -8.71 -11.73
CA ASN A 25 -8.64 -8.05 -11.67
C ASN A 25 -9.64 -8.84 -12.49
N LEU A 26 -10.75 -9.19 -11.86
CA LEU A 26 -11.90 -9.83 -12.47
C LEU A 26 -13.09 -8.89 -12.40
N ALA A 27 -13.82 -8.74 -13.49
CA ALA A 27 -15.06 -7.97 -13.49
C ALA A 27 -16.04 -8.53 -14.51
N ALA A 28 -17.31 -8.59 -14.12
CA ALA A 28 -18.40 -8.89 -15.03
C ALA A 28 -19.65 -8.08 -14.67
N SER A 29 -20.43 -7.74 -15.66
CA SER A 29 -21.72 -7.08 -15.45
C SER A 29 -22.74 -7.47 -16.51
N MET A 30 -24.00 -7.45 -16.13
CA MET A 30 -25.14 -7.67 -17.00
C MET A 30 -26.11 -6.51 -16.86
N SER A 31 -26.61 -6.04 -17.99
CA SER A 31 -27.65 -5.01 -18.04
C SER A 31 -28.92 -5.57 -18.67
N TYR A 32 -30.06 -5.23 -18.10
CA TYR A 32 -31.37 -5.63 -18.60
C TYR A 32 -32.29 -4.40 -18.66
N ILE A 33 -32.81 -4.13 -19.84
CA ILE A 33 -33.70 -2.97 -20.09
C ILE A 33 -35.06 -3.49 -20.44
N THR A 34 -36.05 -3.07 -19.69
CA THR A 34 -37.46 -3.46 -19.93
C THR A 34 -38.41 -2.31 -19.54
N GLY A 35 -39.23 -1.88 -20.48
CA GLY A 35 -40.16 -0.77 -20.26
C GLY A 35 -39.49 0.49 -19.72
N SER A 36 -39.85 0.90 -18.51
CA SER A 36 -39.28 2.07 -17.82
C SER A 36 -38.05 1.78 -16.95
N HIS A 37 -37.60 0.53 -16.89
CA HIS A 37 -36.50 0.08 -16.05
C HIS A 37 -35.22 -0.17 -16.85
N SER A 38 -34.08 0.24 -16.27
CA SER A 38 -32.75 -0.08 -16.76
C SER A 38 -31.92 -0.62 -15.62
N MET A 39 -31.95 -1.93 -15.48
CA MET A 39 -31.29 -2.67 -14.39
C MET A 39 -29.85 -3.03 -14.76
N LYS A 40 -28.96 -3.00 -13.77
CA LYS A 40 -27.59 -3.48 -13.92
C LYS A 40 -27.16 -4.21 -12.66
N VAL A 41 -26.60 -5.39 -12.84
CA VAL A 41 -25.94 -6.18 -11.79
C VAL A 41 -24.52 -6.46 -12.21
N GLY A 42 -23.62 -6.58 -11.25
CA GLY A 42 -22.24 -6.93 -11.57
C GLY A 42 -21.42 -7.19 -10.33
N PHE A 43 -20.22 -7.69 -10.59
CA PHE A 43 -19.19 -7.85 -9.58
C PHE A 43 -17.83 -7.43 -10.11
N GLN A 44 -16.94 -7.14 -9.20
CA GLN A 44 -15.52 -6.95 -9.45
C GLN A 44 -14.75 -7.56 -8.29
N ASP A 45 -13.58 -8.12 -8.56
CA ASP A 45 -12.66 -8.56 -7.54
C ASP A 45 -11.23 -8.22 -7.96
N SER A 46 -10.42 -7.85 -6.97
CA SER A 46 -9.00 -7.59 -7.16
C SER A 46 -8.22 -8.31 -6.07
N PHE A 47 -7.21 -9.08 -6.46
CA PHE A 47 -6.38 -9.83 -5.53
C PHE A 47 -4.95 -9.95 -6.05
N GLY A 48 -4.02 -10.33 -5.18
CA GLY A 48 -2.65 -10.62 -5.54
C GLY A 48 -1.61 -10.13 -4.53
N PRO A 49 -0.36 -10.59 -4.68
CA PRO A 49 0.74 -10.25 -3.81
C PRO A 49 1.33 -8.86 -4.13
N TYR A 50 1.91 -8.28 -3.10
CA TYR A 50 2.83 -7.17 -3.21
C TYR A 50 4.14 -7.54 -2.50
N ARG A 51 5.18 -7.75 -3.29
CA ARG A 51 6.50 -8.15 -2.80
C ARG A 51 7.42 -6.94 -2.79
N ARG A 52 8.18 -6.82 -1.70
CA ARG A 52 9.22 -5.80 -1.55
C ARG A 52 10.54 -6.45 -1.21
N TYR A 53 11.55 -6.05 -1.95
CA TYR A 53 12.93 -6.44 -1.71
C TYR A 53 13.74 -5.20 -1.34
N ASN A 54 14.45 -5.28 -0.24
CA ASN A 54 15.36 -4.22 0.19
C ASN A 54 16.72 -4.84 0.49
N ASN A 55 17.75 -4.34 -0.16
CA ASN A 55 19.12 -4.77 0.06
C ASN A 55 20.03 -3.54 0.07
N ALA A 56 20.78 -3.36 1.14
CA ALA A 56 21.74 -2.27 1.26
C ALA A 56 23.15 -2.81 1.07
N ASN A 57 24.03 -2.03 0.46
CA ASN A 57 25.43 -2.38 0.32
C ASN A 57 26.06 -2.47 1.70
N ALA A 58 26.59 -3.64 2.05
CA ALA A 58 27.17 -3.94 3.37
C ALA A 58 26.23 -3.68 4.56
N ASP A 59 24.90 -3.60 4.32
CA ASP A 59 23.83 -3.31 5.29
C ASP A 59 24.02 -1.99 6.05
N LEU A 60 24.75 -1.04 5.49
CA LEU A 60 24.98 0.28 6.09
C LEU A 60 25.21 1.37 5.05
N TYR A 61 25.12 2.62 5.49
CA TYR A 61 25.66 3.78 4.77
C TYR A 61 26.25 4.81 5.73
N GLN A 62 27.37 5.39 5.28
CA GLN A 62 28.15 6.37 6.01
C GLN A 62 27.56 7.76 5.80
N VAL A 63 27.48 8.53 6.89
CA VAL A 63 26.90 9.88 6.91
C VAL A 63 27.97 10.86 7.35
N TYR A 64 28.11 11.92 6.57
CA TYR A 64 29.07 13.00 6.77
C TYR A 64 28.39 14.31 7.06
N ASN A 65 29.16 15.25 7.60
CA ASN A 65 28.76 16.64 7.74
C ASN A 65 29.95 17.51 7.30
N ASN A 66 29.79 18.22 6.19
CA ASN A 66 30.85 19.03 5.58
C ASN A 66 32.14 18.21 5.37
N GLY A 67 32.03 17.00 4.82
CA GLY A 67 33.13 16.11 4.55
C GLY A 67 33.71 15.37 5.75
N THR A 68 33.22 15.62 6.97
CA THR A 68 33.66 14.93 8.18
C THR A 68 32.70 13.80 8.51
N ALA A 69 33.21 12.60 8.79
CA ALA A 69 32.44 11.45 9.23
C ALA A 69 31.75 11.74 10.57
N VAL A 70 30.44 11.51 10.68
CA VAL A 70 29.67 11.80 11.89
C VAL A 70 28.80 10.64 12.34
N ASN A 71 28.22 9.89 11.41
CA ASN A 71 27.33 8.77 11.72
C ASN A 71 27.49 7.65 10.70
N VAL A 72 27.01 6.48 11.10
CA VAL A 72 26.69 5.39 10.20
C VAL A 72 25.26 4.94 10.45
N ASP A 73 24.51 4.79 9.39
CA ASP A 73 23.17 4.25 9.43
C ASP A 73 23.24 2.76 9.07
N VAL A 74 22.92 1.88 10.03
CA VAL A 74 22.88 0.45 9.85
C VAL A 74 21.46 -0.01 9.61
N LEU A 75 21.28 -0.98 8.71
CA LEU A 75 19.97 -1.44 8.25
C LEU A 75 19.78 -2.92 8.58
N ASN A 76 18.51 -3.31 8.70
CA ASN A 76 18.10 -4.70 8.89
C ASN A 76 17.93 -5.45 7.56
N THR A 77 18.82 -5.19 6.61
CA THR A 77 18.85 -5.86 5.30
C THR A 77 19.73 -7.11 5.29
N PRO A 78 19.57 -8.04 4.33
CA PRO A 78 18.57 -8.06 3.27
C PRO A 78 17.14 -8.30 3.81
N LEU A 79 16.14 -7.74 3.15
CA LEU A 79 14.76 -7.85 3.57
C LEU A 79 13.86 -8.21 2.38
N ASN A 80 13.15 -9.33 2.49
CA ASN A 80 12.10 -9.74 1.58
C ASN A 80 10.79 -9.80 2.35
N VAL A 81 9.83 -8.99 1.96
CA VAL A 81 8.52 -8.98 2.60
C VAL A 81 7.42 -9.06 1.56
N GLU A 82 6.37 -9.77 1.91
CA GLU A 82 5.21 -9.97 1.06
C GLU A 82 3.92 -9.69 1.83
N GLU A 83 3.09 -8.85 1.26
CA GLU A 83 1.72 -8.63 1.69
C GLU A 83 0.77 -9.11 0.60
N TYR A 84 -0.34 -9.68 0.98
CA TYR A 84 -1.31 -10.22 0.05
C TYR A 84 -2.67 -9.54 0.21
N LEU A 85 -3.24 -9.12 -0.91
CA LEU A 85 -4.65 -8.78 -1.01
C LEU A 85 -5.39 -10.05 -1.41
N ASP A 86 -6.05 -10.71 -0.45
CA ASP A 86 -6.78 -11.95 -0.69
C ASP A 86 -8.03 -11.72 -1.52
N ALA A 87 -8.74 -10.63 -1.22
CA ALA A 87 -9.94 -10.22 -1.94
C ALA A 87 -10.19 -8.73 -1.76
N ASN A 88 -10.64 -8.08 -2.82
CA ASN A 88 -11.29 -6.78 -2.82
C ASN A 88 -12.53 -6.88 -3.70
N LEU A 89 -13.48 -7.67 -3.18
CA LEU A 89 -14.71 -8.05 -3.87
C LEU A 89 -15.76 -6.98 -3.70
N GLY A 90 -16.34 -6.55 -4.80
CA GLY A 90 -17.51 -5.68 -4.84
C GLY A 90 -18.62 -6.29 -5.69
N ILE A 91 -19.80 -6.49 -5.10
CA ILE A 91 -20.99 -6.96 -5.80
C ILE A 91 -22.02 -5.84 -5.76
N TYR A 92 -22.68 -5.56 -6.87
CA TYR A 92 -23.66 -4.49 -6.92
C TYR A 92 -24.87 -4.84 -7.77
N ALA A 93 -26.01 -4.23 -7.39
CA ALA A 93 -27.22 -4.20 -8.17
C ALA A 93 -27.79 -2.78 -8.16
N GLN A 94 -28.26 -2.31 -9.30
CA GLN A 94 -28.84 -0.99 -9.44
C GLN A 94 -29.92 -0.99 -10.50
N ASP A 95 -30.86 -0.05 -10.37
CA ASP A 95 -31.89 0.20 -11.36
C ASP A 95 -32.09 1.71 -11.56
N GLN A 96 -32.41 2.08 -12.77
CA GLN A 96 -32.90 3.37 -13.14
C GLN A 96 -34.35 3.21 -13.59
N TRP A 97 -35.26 3.77 -12.82
CA TRP A 97 -36.69 3.74 -13.11
C TRP A 97 -37.19 5.10 -13.57
N ARG A 98 -37.80 5.16 -14.76
CA ARG A 98 -38.34 6.37 -15.34
C ARG A 98 -39.87 6.35 -15.23
N ILE A 99 -40.45 7.35 -14.56
CA ILE A 99 -41.86 7.50 -14.32
C ILE A 99 -42.28 8.90 -14.81
N ASN A 100 -42.76 9.02 -16.04
CA ASN A 100 -43.12 10.32 -16.64
C ASN A 100 -41.96 11.34 -16.52
N LYS A 101 -42.13 12.35 -15.67
CA LYS A 101 -41.17 13.44 -15.39
C LYS A 101 -40.15 13.08 -14.32
N LEU A 102 -40.27 11.92 -13.67
CA LEU A 102 -39.43 11.47 -12.57
C LEU A 102 -38.51 10.37 -13.03
N THR A 103 -37.23 10.50 -12.68
CA THR A 103 -36.24 9.41 -12.81
C THR A 103 -35.70 9.10 -11.43
N VAL A 104 -35.85 7.86 -11.01
CA VAL A 104 -35.33 7.36 -9.74
C VAL A 104 -34.19 6.38 -10.05
N ASN A 105 -33.02 6.66 -9.51
CA ASN A 105 -31.90 5.71 -9.53
C ASN A 105 -31.74 5.16 -8.12
N TYR A 106 -31.68 3.86 -7.98
CA TYR A 106 -31.42 3.19 -6.71
C TYR A 106 -30.58 1.97 -6.92
N GLY A 107 -29.75 1.69 -5.94
CA GLY A 107 -28.87 0.54 -5.99
C GLY A 107 -28.17 0.32 -4.67
N VAL A 108 -27.53 -0.81 -4.58
CA VAL A 108 -26.73 -1.18 -3.44
C VAL A 108 -25.45 -1.88 -3.92
N ARG A 109 -24.37 -1.61 -3.23
CA ARG A 109 -23.11 -2.32 -3.41
C ARG A 109 -22.68 -2.92 -2.08
N PHE A 110 -22.27 -4.16 -2.13
CA PHE A 110 -21.57 -4.85 -1.04
C PHE A 110 -20.09 -4.94 -1.37
N ASP A 111 -19.23 -4.48 -0.46
CA ASP A 111 -17.78 -4.56 -0.57
C ASP A 111 -17.23 -5.47 0.54
N TYR A 112 -16.35 -6.38 0.15
CA TYR A 112 -15.64 -7.30 1.04
C TYR A 112 -14.15 -7.22 0.78
N VAL A 113 -13.36 -6.95 1.83
CA VAL A 113 -11.91 -6.82 1.75
C VAL A 113 -11.23 -7.70 2.76
N ARG A 114 -10.26 -8.48 2.30
CA ARG A 114 -9.40 -9.32 3.13
C ARG A 114 -7.95 -9.17 2.70
N GLN A 115 -7.06 -9.11 3.67
CA GLN A 115 -5.62 -8.98 3.47
C GLN A 115 -4.86 -9.80 4.51
N HIS A 116 -3.64 -10.19 4.19
CA HIS A 116 -2.72 -10.76 5.15
C HIS A 116 -1.26 -10.35 4.86
N VAL A 117 -0.43 -10.44 5.88
CA VAL A 117 1.03 -10.41 5.77
C VAL A 117 1.50 -11.85 5.66
N VAL A 118 2.27 -12.17 4.63
CA VAL A 118 2.83 -13.50 4.42
C VAL A 118 3.94 -13.76 5.44
N GLY A 119 3.89 -14.90 6.07
CA GLY A 119 4.96 -15.36 6.96
C GLY A 119 6.28 -15.54 6.22
N GLN A 120 7.36 -15.36 6.92
CA GLN A 120 8.68 -15.45 6.31
C GLN A 120 9.63 -16.25 7.19
N PRO A 121 10.65 -16.89 6.59
CA PRO A 121 11.69 -17.57 7.33
C PRO A 121 12.55 -16.56 8.12
N ALA A 122 13.27 -17.04 9.12
CA ALA A 122 14.28 -16.23 9.79
C ALA A 122 15.33 -15.75 8.77
N MET A 123 15.70 -14.49 8.86
CA MET A 123 16.75 -13.88 8.04
C MET A 123 17.83 -13.29 8.94
N PHE A 124 19.07 -13.44 8.53
CA PHE A 124 20.23 -12.97 9.28
C PHE A 124 20.97 -11.94 8.42
N GLY A 125 20.82 -10.68 8.79
CA GLY A 125 21.63 -9.59 8.26
C GLY A 125 22.85 -9.32 9.13
N ARG A 126 23.71 -8.46 8.68
CA ARG A 126 24.96 -8.12 9.40
C ARG A 126 24.68 -7.46 10.76
N PHE A 127 23.64 -6.64 10.86
CA PHE A 127 23.33 -5.83 12.05
C PHE A 127 22.01 -6.20 12.70
N ALA A 128 21.18 -7.01 12.05
CA ALA A 128 19.90 -7.41 12.60
C ALA A 128 19.54 -8.83 12.17
N SER A 129 18.90 -9.55 13.09
CA SER A 129 18.26 -10.82 12.79
C SER A 129 16.76 -10.63 12.80
N ILE A 130 16.08 -11.13 11.77
CA ILE A 130 14.63 -11.14 11.67
C ILE A 130 14.17 -12.55 12.04
N VAL A 131 13.35 -12.63 13.07
CA VAL A 131 12.78 -13.91 13.53
C VAL A 131 11.76 -14.40 12.51
N ALA A 132 11.70 -15.70 12.29
CA ALA A 132 10.67 -16.31 11.46
C ALA A 132 9.28 -15.91 11.96
N SER A 133 8.38 -15.65 11.05
CA SER A 133 6.99 -15.32 11.34
C SER A 133 6.05 -16.18 10.51
N GLU A 134 4.87 -16.43 11.07
CA GLU A 134 3.76 -17.07 10.36
C GLU A 134 2.88 -16.03 9.65
N ASP A 135 1.99 -16.50 8.80
CA ASP A 135 1.00 -15.65 8.15
C ASP A 135 0.17 -14.90 9.18
N LYS A 136 0.05 -13.58 9.00
CA LYS A 136 -0.74 -12.73 9.88
C LYS A 136 -1.94 -12.18 9.13
N TYR A 137 -3.08 -12.77 9.37
CA TYR A 137 -4.35 -12.30 8.81
C TYR A 137 -4.83 -11.04 9.51
N LEU A 138 -5.24 -10.07 8.72
CA LEU A 138 -5.78 -8.83 9.18
C LEU A 138 -7.30 -8.90 9.32
N PRO A 139 -7.93 -7.95 10.05
CA PRO A 139 -9.37 -7.88 10.12
C PRO A 139 -9.99 -7.81 8.73
N THR A 140 -11.07 -8.54 8.55
CA THR A 140 -11.87 -8.53 7.33
C THR A 140 -12.89 -7.40 7.42
N TRP A 141 -13.06 -6.65 6.35
CA TRP A 141 -14.08 -5.60 6.27
C TRP A 141 -15.17 -5.98 5.30
N SER A 142 -16.40 -5.74 5.73
CA SER A 142 -17.58 -5.81 4.88
C SER A 142 -18.40 -4.54 5.02
N ASN A 143 -18.82 -3.98 3.89
CA ASN A 143 -19.55 -2.71 3.86
C ASN A 143 -20.72 -2.76 2.88
N TRP A 144 -21.84 -2.17 3.29
CA TRP A 144 -22.97 -1.89 2.42
C TRP A 144 -22.96 -0.42 2.02
N SER A 145 -23.10 -0.17 0.74
CA SER A 145 -23.03 1.17 0.14
C SER A 145 -24.31 1.44 -0.66
N PRO A 146 -25.36 1.98 -0.04
CA PRO A 146 -26.55 2.39 -0.76
C PRO A 146 -26.24 3.59 -1.66
N ARG A 147 -26.90 3.62 -2.81
CA ARG A 147 -26.81 4.70 -3.80
C ARG A 147 -28.20 5.02 -4.31
N THR A 148 -28.65 6.23 -4.05
CA THR A 148 -29.99 6.67 -4.45
C THR A 148 -29.93 8.08 -5.00
N SER A 149 -30.66 8.33 -6.08
CA SER A 149 -30.87 9.69 -6.56
C SER A 149 -32.23 9.79 -7.29
N VAL A 150 -32.80 10.98 -7.21
CA VAL A 150 -34.04 11.33 -7.86
C VAL A 150 -33.81 12.56 -8.73
N VAL A 151 -34.32 12.53 -9.94
CA VAL A 151 -34.28 13.65 -10.87
C VAL A 151 -35.73 13.92 -11.31
N TYR A 152 -36.20 15.15 -11.12
CA TYR A 152 -37.55 15.59 -11.53
C TYR A 152 -37.44 16.68 -12.56
N ASP A 153 -38.00 16.43 -13.76
CA ASP A 153 -38.13 17.43 -14.82
C ASP A 153 -39.38 18.31 -14.54
N VAL A 154 -39.14 19.54 -14.05
CA VAL A 154 -40.18 20.43 -13.55
C VAL A 154 -41.28 20.70 -14.61
N PHE A 155 -40.84 20.99 -15.82
CA PHE A 155 -41.76 21.36 -16.90
C PHE A 155 -42.05 20.23 -17.89
N GLY A 156 -41.32 19.12 -17.81
CA GLY A 156 -41.46 18.00 -18.74
C GLY A 156 -40.86 18.26 -20.13
N ASN A 157 -40.03 19.26 -20.26
CA ASN A 157 -39.40 19.66 -21.53
C ASN A 157 -37.88 19.44 -21.57
N GLY A 158 -37.32 18.84 -20.54
CA GLY A 158 -35.89 18.54 -20.40
C GLY A 158 -34.99 19.74 -20.12
N LYS A 159 -35.57 20.96 -19.95
CA LYS A 159 -34.75 22.18 -19.78
C LYS A 159 -34.48 22.55 -18.33
N THR A 160 -35.33 22.13 -17.41
CA THR A 160 -35.19 22.45 -15.97
C THR A 160 -35.46 21.21 -15.14
N ALA A 161 -34.45 20.74 -14.44
CA ALA A 161 -34.55 19.57 -13.58
C ALA A 161 -34.02 19.85 -12.17
N VAL A 162 -34.72 19.32 -11.16
CA VAL A 162 -34.26 19.29 -9.77
C VAL A 162 -33.71 17.90 -9.47
N ARG A 163 -32.56 17.84 -8.81
CA ARG A 163 -31.89 16.60 -8.47
C ARG A 163 -31.57 16.54 -6.97
N ALA A 164 -31.85 15.40 -6.37
CA ALA A 164 -31.41 15.06 -5.01
C ALA A 164 -30.81 13.66 -5.01
N GLY A 165 -29.85 13.42 -4.12
CA GLY A 165 -29.22 12.09 -4.01
C GLY A 165 -28.55 11.87 -2.67
N PHE A 166 -28.55 10.60 -2.26
CA PHE A 166 -27.83 10.12 -1.07
C PHE A 166 -27.01 8.89 -1.47
N ASN A 167 -25.70 8.98 -1.26
CA ASN A 167 -24.78 7.91 -1.65
C ASN A 167 -23.73 7.69 -0.56
N LYS A 168 -23.46 6.42 -0.24
CA LYS A 168 -22.33 6.00 0.58
C LYS A 168 -21.25 5.41 -0.33
N TYR A 169 -20.00 5.80 -0.10
CA TYR A 169 -18.84 5.24 -0.79
C TYR A 169 -17.84 4.72 0.23
N VAL A 170 -17.14 3.65 -0.12
CA VAL A 170 -15.97 3.13 0.62
C VAL A 170 -14.71 3.37 -0.19
N THR A 171 -13.63 3.68 0.50
CA THR A 171 -12.32 3.82 -0.14
C THR A 171 -11.83 2.45 -0.62
N ALA A 172 -11.24 2.42 -1.80
CA ALA A 172 -10.64 1.21 -2.33
C ALA A 172 -9.49 0.74 -1.42
N ALA A 173 -9.49 -0.52 -1.08
CA ALA A 173 -8.43 -1.13 -0.30
C ALA A 173 -7.25 -1.54 -1.20
N THR A 174 -6.06 -1.33 -0.66
CA THR A 174 -4.79 -1.81 -1.22
C THR A 174 -4.04 -2.57 -0.14
N THR A 175 -2.91 -3.18 -0.46
CA THR A 175 -2.02 -3.82 0.53
C THR A 175 -1.40 -2.84 1.53
N GLY A 176 -1.59 -1.53 1.37
CA GLY A 176 -1.03 -0.51 2.26
C GLY A 176 -1.43 -0.65 3.72
N PHE A 177 -2.64 -1.17 4.00
CA PHE A 177 -3.04 -1.47 5.37
C PHE A 177 -2.25 -2.66 5.93
N ALA A 178 -2.05 -3.72 5.14
CA ALA A 178 -1.23 -4.86 5.54
C ALA A 178 0.22 -4.44 5.84
N GLN A 179 0.78 -3.52 5.06
CA GLN A 179 2.13 -3.00 5.26
C GLN A 179 2.31 -2.33 6.63
N LEU A 180 1.30 -1.62 7.14
CA LEU A 180 1.36 -0.98 8.45
C LEU A 180 1.47 -1.99 9.61
N TYR A 181 0.95 -3.19 9.41
CA TYR A 181 0.95 -4.27 10.42
C TYR A 181 1.97 -5.36 10.14
N ASN A 182 2.81 -5.17 9.13
CA ASN A 182 3.90 -6.09 8.86
C ASN A 182 4.98 -5.90 9.94
N PRO A 183 5.29 -6.91 10.77
CA PRO A 183 6.31 -6.81 11.81
C PRO A 183 7.71 -6.67 11.22
N THR A 184 7.87 -7.00 9.94
CA THR A 184 9.14 -6.98 9.23
C THR A 184 9.20 -5.77 8.30
N ALA A 185 9.36 -4.60 8.89
CA ALA A 185 9.56 -3.37 8.13
C ALA A 185 11.06 -3.05 8.02
N LEU A 186 11.44 -2.36 6.94
CA LEU A 186 12.78 -1.79 6.83
C LEU A 186 13.01 -0.83 8.00
N SER A 187 14.05 -1.07 8.77
CA SER A 187 14.46 -0.24 9.89
C SER A 187 15.90 0.23 9.73
N THR A 188 16.16 1.41 10.24
CA THR A 188 17.49 2.02 10.23
C THR A 188 17.83 2.46 11.64
N GLN A 189 18.99 2.07 12.11
CA GLN A 189 19.54 2.55 13.38
C GLN A 189 20.73 3.45 13.09
N ARG A 190 20.73 4.67 13.60
CA ARG A 190 21.85 5.61 13.49
C ARG A 190 22.80 5.43 14.65
N LEU A 191 24.08 5.21 14.34
CA LEU A 191 25.17 5.11 15.29
C LEU A 191 26.18 6.25 15.05
N VAL A 192 26.80 6.72 16.12
CA VAL A 192 27.89 7.70 15.99
C VAL A 192 29.12 6.99 15.41
N TRP A 193 29.73 7.61 14.40
CA TRP A 193 30.96 7.12 13.81
C TRP A 193 31.95 8.26 13.63
N ASN A 194 33.16 8.06 14.11
CA ASN A 194 34.28 8.96 13.87
C ASN A 194 35.38 8.14 13.17
N ASP A 195 35.76 8.57 12.00
CA ASP A 195 36.84 7.95 11.23
C ASP A 195 38.18 8.36 11.87
N LEU A 196 38.64 7.56 12.86
CA LEU A 196 39.84 7.85 13.63
C LEU A 196 41.13 7.43 12.93
N ASN A 197 41.05 6.46 12.02
CA ASN A 197 42.22 5.96 11.28
C ASN A 197 42.37 6.65 9.92
N GLY A 198 41.38 7.40 9.47
CA GLY A 198 41.40 8.17 8.23
C GLY A 198 41.26 7.32 6.97
N ASP A 199 40.72 6.11 7.08
CA ASP A 199 40.55 5.21 5.92
C ASP A 199 39.20 5.34 5.22
N ASP A 200 38.30 6.17 5.75
CA ASP A 200 36.98 6.45 5.21
C ASP A 200 36.06 5.21 5.14
N ILE A 201 36.27 4.26 6.07
CA ILE A 201 35.52 3.01 6.17
C ILE A 201 34.98 2.83 7.59
N ALA A 202 33.67 2.73 7.76
CA ALA A 202 33.08 2.40 9.04
C ALA A 202 33.26 0.92 9.36
N GLN A 203 34.18 0.58 10.27
CA GLN A 203 34.61 -0.79 10.54
C GLN A 203 34.87 -1.11 12.03
N GLY A 204 34.30 -0.39 12.96
CA GLY A 204 34.36 -0.71 14.38
C GLY A 204 35.41 0.07 15.15
N GLU A 205 35.76 1.26 14.70
CA GLU A 205 36.57 2.20 15.45
C GLU A 205 35.90 2.58 16.77
N ARG A 206 36.68 3.15 17.67
CA ARG A 206 36.18 3.62 18.97
C ARG A 206 35.02 4.57 18.81
N GLY A 207 33.86 4.22 19.36
CA GLY A 207 32.57 4.93 19.18
C GLY A 207 31.69 4.34 18.07
N CYS A 208 32.17 3.32 17.36
CA CYS A 208 31.43 2.60 16.35
C CYS A 208 31.43 1.10 16.69
N PRO A 209 30.53 0.61 17.54
CA PRO A 209 30.64 -0.73 18.16
C PRO A 209 30.38 -1.90 17.21
N PHE A 210 30.13 -1.68 15.94
CA PHE A 210 29.91 -2.74 14.96
C PHE A 210 31.19 -3.05 14.17
N GLY A 211 31.36 -4.29 13.79
CA GLY A 211 32.46 -4.74 12.92
C GLY A 211 33.62 -5.43 13.62
N THR A 212 33.52 -5.61 14.92
CA THR A 212 34.36 -6.62 15.60
C THR A 212 33.68 -7.98 15.44
N ALA A 213 34.06 -8.72 14.41
CA ALA A 213 33.81 -10.16 14.34
C ALA A 213 34.67 -10.88 15.38
#